data_a276d48825c46be326270f848fc3aee3
#
_entry.id   a276d48825c46be326270f848fc3aee3
#
_cell.length_a   1.000
_cell.length_b   1.000
_cell.length_c   1.000
_cell.angle_alpha   90.00
_cell.angle_beta   90.00
_cell.angle_gamma   90.00
#
_symmetry.space_group_name_H-M   'P 1'
#
loop_
_entity.id
_entity.type
_entity.pdbx_description
1 polymer ?
#
loop_
_entity_poly.entity_id
_entity_poly.type
_entity_poly.pdbx_seq_one_letter_code
_entity_poly.pdbx_strand_id
1 'polypeptide(L)'
;MDNKEPKKKRGGVSQFLSRFRWLIQAGATLLSNIHLPNLLKGRIYQGKGKAVCVPGLNCYSCPAASGACPIGSFQAVVGSSKFSFSYYITGFLILIGVLLGRFICGFLCPFGWLQELLHKIPTKKLPTKKLKPLTYIKYAVLLFAVGLLPMLITNDVGMGDPFFCKYLCPQGVLEGAIPLAAVDSGIRAALGTLFSWKLGILITVIVLSVLFYRPFCKWLCPLGAFYALLNKVSLFGMKVDKHKCISCGKCAKVCKMDVDVTKTPDHTECIRCGKCIRACPTKAVSFRYGFGKGKENDCPAEKAETAKQKIETEIETKKE
;
A
#
# COMPACT_ATOMS: atom_id res chain seq x y z
N MET A 1 43.31 -13.31 -18.84
CA MET A 1 42.94 -12.19 -17.95
C MET A 1 41.48 -12.36 -17.55
N ASP A 2 41.26 -13.05 -16.43
CA ASP A 2 39.93 -13.33 -15.90
C ASP A 2 39.33 -12.10 -15.21
N ASN A 3 38.37 -11.49 -15.83
CA ASN A 3 37.67 -10.35 -15.29
C ASN A 3 36.54 -10.85 -14.33
N LYS A 4 36.94 -11.22 -13.09
CA LYS A 4 35.99 -11.55 -12.01
C LYS A 4 35.34 -10.30 -11.50
N GLU A 5 34.15 -9.98 -12.07
CA GLU A 5 33.23 -9.01 -11.45
C GLU A 5 32.93 -9.39 -9.99
N PRO A 6 32.96 -8.46 -9.04
CA PRO A 6 32.71 -8.77 -7.63
C PRO A 6 31.24 -9.20 -7.46
N LYS A 7 31.01 -10.43 -7.06
CA LYS A 7 29.70 -10.97 -6.64
C LYS A 7 29.16 -10.18 -5.46
N LYS A 8 28.49 -9.05 -5.73
CA LYS A 8 27.84 -8.21 -4.72
C LYS A 8 26.79 -9.03 -3.96
N LYS A 9 26.94 -9.15 -2.63
CA LYS A 9 26.02 -9.83 -1.69
C LYS A 9 24.62 -9.19 -1.67
N ARG A 10 23.87 -9.25 -2.78
CA ARG A 10 22.53 -8.67 -2.94
C ARG A 10 21.43 -9.39 -2.14
N GLY A 11 21.68 -10.59 -1.62
CA GLY A 11 20.71 -11.35 -0.83
C GLY A 11 20.46 -10.79 0.58
N GLY A 12 21.46 -10.16 1.21
CA GLY A 12 21.38 -9.67 2.59
C GLY A 12 20.35 -8.55 2.77
N VAL A 13 20.37 -7.50 1.93
CA VAL A 13 19.48 -6.35 2.04
C VAL A 13 18.00 -6.73 1.78
N SER A 14 17.73 -7.56 0.77
CA SER A 14 16.37 -8.01 0.47
C SER A 14 15.77 -8.84 1.60
N GLN A 15 16.58 -9.69 2.22
CA GLN A 15 16.16 -10.49 3.37
C GLN A 15 15.97 -9.62 4.61
N PHE A 16 16.89 -8.69 4.86
CA PHE A 16 16.80 -7.72 5.96
C PHE A 16 15.51 -6.91 5.88
N LEU A 17 15.24 -6.22 4.78
CA LEU A 17 14.02 -5.44 4.57
C LEU A 17 12.77 -6.29 4.77
N SER A 18 12.75 -7.51 4.23
CA SER A 18 11.58 -8.39 4.36
C SER A 18 11.38 -8.89 5.80
N ARG A 19 12.45 -9.07 6.58
CA ARG A 19 12.41 -9.50 7.98
C ARG A 19 11.92 -8.39 8.91
N PHE A 20 12.47 -7.18 8.75
CA PHE A 20 12.18 -6.03 9.61
C PHE A 20 11.03 -5.17 9.09
N ARG A 21 10.32 -5.61 8.06
CA ARG A 21 9.22 -4.87 7.43
C ARG A 21 8.21 -4.31 8.44
N TRP A 22 7.82 -5.08 9.45
CA TRP A 22 6.84 -4.66 10.43
C TRP A 22 7.36 -3.50 11.28
N LEU A 23 8.63 -3.53 11.70
CA LEU A 23 9.26 -2.43 12.43
C LEU A 23 9.39 -1.18 11.56
N ILE A 24 9.73 -1.34 10.28
CA ILE A 24 9.80 -0.22 9.32
C ILE A 24 8.42 0.43 9.18
N GLN A 25 7.34 -0.37 9.09
CA GLN A 25 5.98 0.17 9.02
C GLN A 25 5.59 0.90 10.30
N ALA A 26 5.89 0.33 11.47
CA ALA A 26 5.64 0.98 12.76
C ALA A 26 6.38 2.32 12.87
N GLY A 27 7.68 2.32 12.54
CA GLY A 27 8.50 3.54 12.52
C GLY A 27 7.99 4.59 11.53
N ALA A 28 7.60 4.18 10.32
CA ALA A 28 7.02 5.09 9.32
C ALA A 28 5.68 5.68 9.79
N THR A 29 4.85 4.88 10.48
CA THR A 29 3.58 5.35 11.06
C THR A 29 3.83 6.37 12.16
N LEU A 30 4.80 6.14 13.04
CA LEU A 30 5.18 7.08 14.09
C LEU A 30 5.74 8.39 13.50
N LEU A 31 6.62 8.31 12.50
CA LEU A 31 7.17 9.48 11.81
C LEU A 31 6.10 10.30 11.09
N SER A 32 5.12 9.63 10.48
CA SER A 32 3.99 10.30 9.82
C SER A 32 3.04 10.97 10.82
N ASN A 33 3.04 10.53 12.09
CA ASN A 33 2.15 10.99 13.15
C ASN A 33 2.94 11.39 14.41
N ILE A 34 3.99 12.20 14.23
CA ILE A 34 4.92 12.55 15.34
C ILE A 34 4.26 13.42 16.42
N HIS A 35 3.19 14.14 16.09
CA HIS A 35 2.48 15.02 17.01
C HIS A 35 1.41 14.31 17.84
N LEU A 36 1.67 13.07 18.30
CA LEU A 36 0.76 12.28 19.13
C LEU A 36 0.14 13.02 20.32
N PRO A 37 0.86 13.91 21.06
CA PRO A 37 0.25 14.68 22.15
C PRO A 37 -0.94 15.53 21.74
N ASN A 38 -1.02 15.93 20.47
CA ASN A 38 -2.14 16.73 19.96
C ASN A 38 -3.47 15.96 19.91
N LEU A 39 -3.42 14.62 19.87
CA LEU A 39 -4.61 13.76 19.99
C LEU A 39 -5.35 14.00 21.31
N LEU A 40 -4.58 14.17 22.40
CA LEU A 40 -5.14 14.43 23.73
C LEU A 40 -5.58 15.89 23.91
N LYS A 41 -4.96 16.82 23.16
CA LYS A 41 -5.28 18.26 23.21
C LYS A 41 -6.42 18.65 22.26
N GLY A 42 -6.88 17.76 21.38
CA GLY A 42 -7.90 18.06 20.38
C GLY A 42 -7.50 19.15 19.36
N ARG A 43 -6.19 19.39 19.15
CA ARG A 43 -5.69 20.45 18.25
C ARG A 43 -5.01 19.84 17.04
N ILE A 44 -5.43 20.29 15.85
CA ILE A 44 -4.78 19.88 14.60
C ILE A 44 -3.47 20.65 14.45
N TYR A 45 -2.37 19.91 14.22
CA TYR A 45 -1.09 20.55 13.90
C TYR A 45 -1.19 21.31 12.58
N GLN A 46 -0.79 22.58 12.58
CA GLN A 46 -0.85 23.50 11.43
C GLN A 46 0.53 24.06 11.02
N GLY A 47 1.61 23.41 11.45
CA GLY A 47 2.96 23.87 11.12
C GLY A 47 3.35 23.59 9.66
N LYS A 48 4.52 24.12 9.26
CA LYS A 48 5.08 24.04 7.90
C LYS A 48 5.16 22.58 7.34
N GLY A 49 5.23 21.56 8.20
CA GLY A 49 5.22 20.15 7.79
C GLY A 49 3.96 19.75 7.01
N LYS A 50 2.81 20.39 7.24
CA LYS A 50 1.57 20.13 6.50
C LYS A 50 1.63 20.54 5.02
N ALA A 51 2.57 21.38 4.62
CA ALA A 51 2.81 21.71 3.21
C ALA A 51 3.48 20.54 2.44
N VAL A 52 4.09 19.59 3.16
CA VAL A 52 4.76 18.43 2.55
C VAL A 52 3.85 17.22 2.59
N CYS A 53 3.74 16.50 1.47
CA CYS A 53 2.98 15.26 1.41
C CYS A 53 3.76 14.08 1.99
N VAL A 54 3.09 13.25 2.80
CA VAL A 54 3.60 11.94 3.19
C VAL A 54 3.33 10.93 2.06
N PRO A 55 4.18 9.93 1.85
CA PRO A 55 4.02 9.00 0.72
C PRO A 55 2.85 8.02 0.88
N GLY A 56 2.38 7.80 2.12
CA GLY A 56 1.28 6.89 2.47
C GLY A 56 -0.06 7.58 2.65
N LEU A 57 -1.10 6.78 2.86
CA LEU A 57 -2.42 7.30 3.23
C LEU A 57 -2.40 7.70 4.71
N ASN A 58 -2.47 9.00 4.99
CA ASN A 58 -2.53 9.59 6.33
C ASN A 58 -3.42 10.83 6.28
N CYS A 59 -4.37 10.98 7.20
CA CYS A 59 -5.37 12.04 7.08
C CYS A 59 -4.77 13.42 7.41
N TYR A 60 -5.05 14.43 6.56
CA TYR A 60 -4.68 15.83 6.83
C TYR A 60 -5.30 16.37 8.13
N SER A 61 -6.55 15.98 8.41
CA SER A 61 -7.27 16.39 9.63
C SER A 61 -6.86 15.63 10.89
N CYS A 62 -5.91 14.69 10.80
CA CYS A 62 -5.38 14.02 11.98
C CYS A 62 -4.61 15.00 12.86
N PRO A 63 -4.93 15.11 14.17
CA PRO A 63 -4.18 15.94 15.12
C PRO A 63 -2.69 15.60 15.17
N ALA A 64 -2.36 14.32 15.07
CA ALA A 64 -0.99 13.82 15.15
C ALA A 64 -0.21 13.93 13.83
N ALA A 65 -0.88 14.09 12.69
CA ALA A 65 -0.24 14.04 11.38
C ALA A 65 0.76 15.18 11.16
N SER A 66 1.99 14.82 10.76
CA SER A 66 3.07 15.75 10.45
C SER A 66 2.99 16.32 9.04
N GLY A 67 2.36 15.61 8.09
CA GLY A 67 2.26 16.00 6.69
C GLY A 67 0.88 15.79 6.09
N ALA A 68 0.70 16.21 4.83
CA ALA A 68 -0.56 16.13 4.10
C ALA A 68 -0.76 14.76 3.43
N CYS A 69 -2.04 14.35 3.29
CA CYS A 69 -2.39 13.19 2.50
C CYS A 69 -2.25 13.50 1.00
N PRO A 70 -1.49 12.71 0.22
CA PRO A 70 -1.25 13.02 -1.19
C PRO A 70 -2.53 12.93 -2.04
N ILE A 71 -3.48 12.05 -1.70
CA ILE A 71 -4.77 11.97 -2.42
C ILE A 71 -5.69 13.15 -2.06
N GLY A 72 -5.71 13.56 -0.80
CA GLY A 72 -6.47 14.74 -0.39
C GLY A 72 -5.95 16.01 -1.06
N SER A 73 -4.63 16.19 -1.06
CA SER A 73 -3.98 17.31 -1.74
C SER A 73 -4.18 17.26 -3.25
N PHE A 74 -4.14 16.08 -3.86
CA PHE A 74 -4.39 15.92 -5.29
C PHE A 74 -5.83 16.30 -5.67
N GLN A 75 -6.84 15.89 -4.88
CA GLN A 75 -8.23 16.32 -5.09
C GLN A 75 -8.40 17.84 -4.96
N ALA A 76 -7.72 18.46 -3.99
CA ALA A 76 -7.75 19.91 -3.84
C ALA A 76 -7.18 20.62 -5.08
N VAL A 77 -6.07 20.11 -5.63
CA VAL A 77 -5.46 20.65 -6.86
C VAL A 77 -6.37 20.46 -8.07
N VAL A 78 -6.95 19.28 -8.22
CA VAL A 78 -7.89 18.99 -9.32
C VAL A 78 -9.15 19.84 -9.21
N GLY A 79 -9.70 20.00 -8.01
CA GLY A 79 -10.87 20.83 -7.76
C GLY A 79 -10.62 22.34 -7.93
N SER A 80 -9.36 22.79 -7.78
CA SER A 80 -8.96 24.18 -8.01
C SER A 80 -8.42 24.43 -9.43
N SER A 81 -8.51 23.48 -10.33
CA SER A 81 -7.93 23.55 -11.70
C SER A 81 -8.45 24.71 -12.54
N LYS A 82 -9.66 25.23 -12.23
CA LYS A 82 -10.21 26.44 -12.88
C LYS A 82 -9.46 27.73 -12.50
N PHE A 83 -8.77 27.74 -11.35
CA PHE A 83 -8.03 28.92 -10.89
C PHE A 83 -6.53 28.79 -11.13
N SER A 84 -5.92 27.72 -10.61
CA SER A 84 -4.51 27.37 -10.83
C SER A 84 -4.25 25.90 -10.60
N PHE A 85 -3.45 25.27 -11.43
CA PHE A 85 -3.05 23.87 -11.26
C PHE A 85 -1.68 23.78 -10.60
N SER A 86 -1.60 23.23 -9.39
CA SER A 86 -0.33 23.02 -8.70
C SER A 86 0.34 21.73 -9.15
N TYR A 87 1.41 21.83 -9.92
CA TYR A 87 2.18 20.68 -10.41
C TYR A 87 2.97 19.96 -9.31
N TYR A 88 3.19 20.60 -8.14
CA TYR A 88 3.95 20.02 -7.04
C TYR A 88 3.41 18.65 -6.59
N ILE A 89 2.11 18.56 -6.33
CA ILE A 89 1.49 17.33 -5.80
C ILE A 89 1.52 16.22 -6.86
N THR A 90 1.20 16.57 -8.09
CA THR A 90 1.22 15.62 -9.21
C THR A 90 2.64 15.12 -9.45
N GLY A 91 3.63 16.02 -9.49
CA GLY A 91 5.05 15.71 -9.62
C GLY A 91 5.56 14.84 -8.47
N PHE A 92 5.17 15.15 -7.22
CA PHE A 92 5.50 14.34 -6.04
C PHE A 92 4.97 12.91 -6.17
N LEU A 93 3.68 12.74 -6.51
CA LEU A 93 3.06 11.43 -6.68
C LEU A 93 3.73 10.61 -7.80
N ILE A 94 4.02 11.23 -8.94
CA ILE A 94 4.70 10.58 -10.07
C ILE A 94 6.12 10.20 -9.67
N LEU A 95 6.89 11.13 -9.08
CA LEU A 95 8.26 10.90 -8.67
C LEU A 95 8.36 9.70 -7.71
N ILE A 96 7.59 9.74 -6.63
CA ILE A 96 7.57 8.68 -5.63
C ILE A 96 7.06 7.36 -6.23
N GLY A 97 6.06 7.41 -7.11
CA GLY A 97 5.54 6.25 -7.80
C GLY A 97 6.54 5.60 -8.75
N VAL A 98 7.33 6.41 -9.49
CA VAL A 98 8.40 5.93 -10.37
C VAL A 98 9.58 5.41 -9.57
N LEU A 99 9.96 6.04 -8.47
CA LEU A 99 11.06 5.59 -7.63
C LEU A 99 10.72 4.27 -6.90
N LEU A 100 9.57 4.20 -6.23
CA LEU A 100 9.25 3.14 -5.27
C LEU A 100 8.02 2.30 -5.66
N GLY A 101 7.13 2.81 -6.50
CA GLY A 101 5.88 2.14 -6.84
C GLY A 101 5.04 1.78 -5.61
N ARG A 102 4.46 0.59 -5.58
CA ARG A 102 3.66 0.10 -4.45
C ARG A 102 4.47 -0.38 -3.23
N PHE A 103 5.80 -0.25 -3.24
CA PHE A 103 6.61 -0.47 -2.04
C PHE A 103 6.13 0.40 -0.88
N ILE A 104 5.71 1.63 -1.15
CA ILE A 104 5.11 2.55 -0.18
C ILE A 104 3.93 1.91 0.54
N CYS A 105 3.03 1.28 -0.19
CA CYS A 105 1.87 0.59 0.39
C CYS A 105 2.29 -0.59 1.29
N GLY A 106 3.44 -1.21 0.98
CA GLY A 106 3.99 -2.33 1.73
C GLY A 106 4.75 -1.94 3.00
N PHE A 107 5.41 -0.79 3.02
CA PHE A 107 6.38 -0.43 4.06
C PHE A 107 6.10 0.90 4.78
N LEU A 108 5.46 1.87 4.11
CA LEU A 108 5.37 3.24 4.64
C LEU A 108 3.93 3.68 4.96
N CYS A 109 2.91 2.95 4.49
CA CYS A 109 1.52 3.37 4.64
C CYS A 109 0.94 2.98 6.01
N PRO A 110 0.55 3.97 6.87
CA PRO A 110 -0.03 3.71 8.19
C PRO A 110 -1.32 2.90 8.11
N PHE A 111 -2.24 3.28 7.23
CA PHE A 111 -3.52 2.57 7.08
C PHE A 111 -3.35 1.13 6.57
N GLY A 112 -2.33 0.89 5.71
CA GLY A 112 -1.98 -0.46 5.31
C GLY A 112 -1.45 -1.31 6.46
N TRP A 113 -0.73 -0.72 7.40
CA TRP A 113 -0.24 -1.38 8.61
C TRP A 113 -1.38 -1.73 9.56
N LEU A 114 -2.33 -0.81 9.79
CA LEU A 114 -3.54 -1.04 10.59
C LEU A 114 -4.34 -2.25 10.06
N GLN A 115 -4.60 -2.31 8.76
CA GLN A 115 -5.31 -3.45 8.17
C GLN A 115 -4.58 -4.78 8.37
N GLU A 116 -3.23 -4.78 8.38
CA GLU A 116 -2.46 -5.99 8.68
C GLU A 116 -2.54 -6.40 10.15
N LEU A 117 -2.60 -5.42 11.07
CA LEU A 117 -2.83 -5.66 12.49
C LEU A 117 -4.20 -6.32 12.72
N LEU A 118 -5.26 -5.74 12.16
CA LEU A 118 -6.61 -6.30 12.23
C LEU A 118 -6.67 -7.72 11.64
N HIS A 119 -5.95 -7.96 10.54
CA HIS A 119 -5.90 -9.29 9.94
C HIS A 119 -5.15 -10.34 10.77
N LYS A 120 -4.41 -9.97 11.83
CA LYS A 120 -3.77 -10.92 12.76
C LYS A 120 -4.76 -11.55 13.76
N ILE A 121 -5.93 -10.93 13.98
CA ILE A 121 -6.96 -11.46 14.85
C ILE A 121 -7.33 -12.88 14.41
N PRO A 122 -7.34 -13.88 15.29
CA PRO A 122 -7.58 -15.29 14.93
C PRO A 122 -9.05 -15.53 14.55
N THR A 123 -9.36 -15.41 13.27
CA THR A 123 -10.67 -15.65 12.67
C THR A 123 -10.53 -16.45 11.37
N LYS A 124 -11.62 -17.00 10.85
CA LYS A 124 -11.62 -17.66 9.52
C LYS A 124 -11.21 -16.65 8.44
N LYS A 125 -10.09 -16.93 7.77
CA LYS A 125 -9.57 -16.07 6.69
C LYS A 125 -10.13 -16.51 5.36
N LEU A 126 -10.72 -15.59 4.62
CA LEU A 126 -11.31 -15.87 3.33
C LEU A 126 -10.33 -15.60 2.18
N PRO A 127 -10.26 -16.50 1.19
CA PRO A 127 -9.40 -16.30 0.01
C PRO A 127 -9.97 -15.21 -0.90
N THR A 128 -9.11 -14.32 -1.37
CA THR A 128 -9.51 -13.22 -2.26
C THR A 128 -9.40 -13.56 -3.75
N LYS A 129 -8.95 -14.76 -4.10
CA LYS A 129 -8.70 -15.15 -5.51
C LYS A 129 -9.92 -15.02 -6.41
N LYS A 130 -11.13 -15.37 -5.90
CA LYS A 130 -12.39 -15.23 -6.64
C LYS A 130 -12.85 -13.76 -6.78
N LEU A 131 -12.36 -12.87 -5.91
CA LEU A 131 -12.75 -11.45 -5.86
C LEU A 131 -11.78 -10.54 -6.65
N LYS A 132 -10.98 -11.10 -7.55
CA LYS A 132 -10.08 -10.34 -8.43
C LYS A 132 -10.77 -9.21 -9.21
N PRO A 133 -11.98 -9.38 -9.78
CA PRO A 133 -12.66 -8.29 -10.49
C PRO A 133 -12.86 -7.03 -9.64
N LEU A 134 -13.07 -7.17 -8.32
CA LEU A 134 -13.24 -6.02 -7.42
C LEU A 134 -11.99 -5.11 -7.37
N THR A 135 -10.82 -5.60 -7.78
CA THR A 135 -9.61 -4.76 -7.83
C THR A 135 -9.70 -3.63 -8.85
N TYR A 136 -10.60 -3.72 -9.81
CA TYR A 136 -10.84 -2.64 -10.78
C TYR A 136 -11.60 -1.46 -10.17
N ILE A 137 -12.39 -1.67 -9.11
CA ILE A 137 -13.16 -0.60 -8.44
C ILE A 137 -12.24 0.55 -8.00
N LYS A 138 -11.06 0.27 -7.48
CA LYS A 138 -10.11 1.33 -7.06
C LYS A 138 -9.67 2.26 -8.21
N TYR A 139 -9.61 1.73 -9.45
CA TYR A 139 -9.29 2.54 -10.64
C TYR A 139 -10.48 3.40 -11.03
N ALA A 140 -11.71 2.87 -10.91
CA ALA A 140 -12.93 3.66 -11.08
C ALA A 140 -13.01 4.77 -10.01
N VAL A 141 -12.72 4.46 -8.74
CA VAL A 141 -12.65 5.46 -7.66
C VAL A 141 -11.59 6.53 -7.95
N LEU A 142 -10.41 6.14 -8.45
CA LEU A 142 -9.37 7.10 -8.83
C LEU A 142 -9.84 8.01 -9.96
N LEU A 143 -10.45 7.46 -11.00
CA LEU A 143 -10.88 8.23 -12.17
C LEU A 143 -12.07 9.14 -11.83
N PHE A 144 -13.12 8.58 -11.21
CA PHE A 144 -14.36 9.30 -10.96
C PHE A 144 -14.30 10.12 -9.68
N ALA A 145 -14.06 9.50 -8.51
CA ALA A 145 -14.18 10.18 -7.23
C ALA A 145 -12.99 11.11 -6.90
N VAL A 146 -11.82 10.87 -7.47
CA VAL A 146 -10.61 11.69 -7.24
C VAL A 146 -10.34 12.64 -8.38
N GLY A 147 -10.59 12.22 -9.63
CA GLY A 147 -10.37 13.03 -10.83
C GLY A 147 -11.61 13.81 -11.26
N LEU A 148 -12.61 13.12 -11.81
CA LEU A 148 -13.70 13.76 -12.55
C LEU A 148 -14.67 14.56 -11.65
N LEU A 149 -15.18 13.96 -10.56
CA LEU A 149 -16.18 14.60 -9.71
C LEU A 149 -15.71 15.91 -9.08
N PRO A 150 -14.48 16.04 -8.54
CA PRO A 150 -13.98 17.33 -8.04
C PRO A 150 -13.87 18.43 -9.11
N MET A 151 -13.75 18.06 -10.40
CA MET A 151 -13.73 19.03 -11.52
C MET A 151 -15.12 19.51 -11.89
N LEU A 152 -16.12 18.63 -11.79
CA LEU A 152 -17.50 18.90 -12.24
C LEU A 152 -18.36 19.52 -11.14
N ILE A 153 -18.20 19.06 -9.89
CA ILE A 153 -19.02 19.50 -8.76
C ILE A 153 -18.22 20.50 -7.93
N THR A 154 -18.58 21.75 -8.03
CA THR A 154 -17.96 22.86 -7.29
C THR A 154 -18.89 23.36 -6.20
N ASN A 155 -18.31 23.84 -5.10
CA ASN A 155 -19.04 24.50 -4.01
C ASN A 155 -19.41 25.94 -4.41
N ASP A 156 -20.15 26.63 -3.54
CA ASP A 156 -20.58 28.03 -3.72
C ASP A 156 -19.42 28.99 -3.97
N VAL A 157 -18.21 28.65 -3.54
CA VAL A 157 -16.96 29.41 -3.75
C VAL A 157 -16.27 29.04 -5.07
N GLY A 158 -16.83 28.11 -5.86
CA GLY A 158 -16.25 27.66 -7.14
C GLY A 158 -15.10 26.65 -7.01
N MET A 159 -14.81 26.16 -5.82
CA MET A 159 -13.82 25.10 -5.59
C MET A 159 -14.46 23.71 -5.63
N GLY A 160 -13.77 22.76 -6.22
CA GLY A 160 -14.27 21.38 -6.34
C GLY A 160 -14.33 20.65 -5.00
N ASP A 161 -15.41 19.92 -4.77
CA ASP A 161 -15.60 19.11 -3.58
C ASP A 161 -14.63 17.90 -3.58
N PRO A 162 -13.89 17.61 -2.51
CA PRO A 162 -13.01 16.45 -2.42
C PRO A 162 -13.81 15.16 -2.18
N PHE A 163 -14.46 14.66 -3.21
CA PHE A 163 -15.49 13.63 -3.16
C PHE A 163 -15.04 12.34 -2.44
N PHE A 164 -13.84 11.84 -2.77
CA PHE A 164 -13.33 10.65 -2.10
C PHE A 164 -13.11 10.88 -0.60
N CYS A 165 -12.48 12.01 -0.22
CA CYS A 165 -12.22 12.32 1.19
C CYS A 165 -13.51 12.59 1.96
N LYS A 166 -14.50 13.23 1.32
CA LYS A 166 -15.78 13.61 1.94
C LYS A 166 -16.68 12.41 2.16
N TYR A 167 -16.77 11.49 1.19
CA TYR A 167 -17.79 10.43 1.21
C TYR A 167 -17.25 9.01 1.39
N LEU A 168 -16.03 8.70 0.94
CA LEU A 168 -15.53 7.32 0.84
C LEU A 168 -14.35 6.99 1.75
N CYS A 169 -13.58 8.02 2.18
CA CYS A 169 -12.34 7.77 2.93
C CYS A 169 -12.61 7.44 4.40
N PRO A 170 -12.30 6.21 4.88
CA PRO A 170 -12.46 5.85 6.28
C PRO A 170 -11.40 6.48 7.19
N GLN A 171 -10.24 6.85 6.64
CA GLN A 171 -9.10 7.41 7.37
C GLN A 171 -9.45 8.74 8.05
N GLY A 172 -10.27 9.57 7.39
CA GLY A 172 -10.70 10.85 7.93
C GLY A 172 -11.54 10.71 9.20
N VAL A 173 -12.34 9.64 9.31
CA VAL A 173 -13.09 9.34 10.54
C VAL A 173 -12.17 8.77 11.61
N LEU A 174 -11.35 7.80 11.24
CA LEU A 174 -10.47 7.09 12.17
C LEU A 174 -9.44 8.02 12.84
N GLU A 175 -8.73 8.81 12.06
CA GLU A 175 -7.62 9.65 12.53
C GLU A 175 -8.01 11.11 12.84
N GLY A 176 -9.12 11.58 12.27
CA GLY A 176 -9.59 12.95 12.44
C GLY A 176 -10.83 13.04 13.31
N ALA A 177 -11.98 12.61 12.81
CA ALA A 177 -13.26 12.87 13.47
C ALA A 177 -13.39 12.20 14.84
N ILE A 178 -13.00 10.93 14.99
CA ILE A 178 -13.10 10.21 16.27
C ILE A 178 -12.21 10.84 17.36
N PRO A 179 -10.91 11.09 17.14
CA PRO A 179 -10.07 11.70 18.17
C PRO A 179 -10.51 13.12 18.54
N LEU A 180 -10.90 13.93 17.55
CA LEU A 180 -11.35 15.31 17.81
C LEU A 180 -12.67 15.34 18.57
N ALA A 181 -13.66 14.52 18.19
CA ALA A 181 -14.94 14.43 18.86
C ALA A 181 -14.83 13.81 20.29
N ALA A 182 -13.80 13.03 20.55
CA ALA A 182 -13.56 12.49 21.88
C ALA A 182 -13.16 13.58 22.89
N VAL A 183 -12.40 14.58 22.42
CA VAL A 183 -11.85 15.65 23.27
C VAL A 183 -12.74 16.87 23.30
N ASP A 184 -13.33 17.26 22.15
CA ASP A 184 -14.11 18.50 21.98
C ASP A 184 -15.60 18.21 21.89
N SER A 185 -16.38 18.74 22.86
CA SER A 185 -17.83 18.59 22.92
C SER A 185 -18.56 19.37 21.81
N GLY A 186 -18.01 20.53 21.37
CA GLY A 186 -18.56 21.30 20.26
C GLY A 186 -18.48 20.56 18.94
N ILE A 187 -17.33 19.93 18.65
CA ILE A 187 -17.16 19.07 17.48
C ILE A 187 -18.11 17.89 17.55
N ARG A 188 -18.27 17.27 18.71
CA ARG A 188 -19.19 16.14 18.92
C ARG A 188 -20.64 16.54 18.62
N ALA A 189 -21.08 17.71 19.07
CA ALA A 189 -22.43 18.22 18.80
C ALA A 189 -22.66 18.57 17.32
N ALA A 190 -21.61 18.92 16.58
CA ALA A 190 -21.66 19.25 15.16
C ALA A 190 -21.63 18.01 14.24
N LEU A 191 -21.47 16.79 14.77
CA LEU A 191 -21.46 15.57 13.98
C LEU A 191 -22.85 15.29 13.39
N GLY A 192 -22.95 15.38 12.05
CA GLY A 192 -24.20 15.16 11.30
C GLY A 192 -24.25 13.77 10.65
N THR A 193 -25.25 13.59 9.76
CA THR A 193 -25.50 12.34 9.01
C THR A 193 -24.32 11.85 8.20
N LEU A 194 -23.50 12.76 7.68
CA LEU A 194 -22.28 12.42 6.93
C LEU A 194 -21.25 11.67 7.80
N PHE A 195 -21.15 12.00 9.08
CA PHE A 195 -20.30 11.27 10.01
C PHE A 195 -20.80 9.83 10.18
N SER A 196 -22.11 9.63 10.40
CA SER A 196 -22.71 8.31 10.55
C SER A 196 -22.49 7.44 9.31
N TRP A 197 -22.65 8.00 8.11
CA TRP A 197 -22.35 7.34 6.84
C TRP A 197 -20.89 6.86 6.76
N LYS A 198 -19.95 7.76 7.04
CA LYS A 198 -18.51 7.44 7.01
C LYS A 198 -18.08 6.49 8.12
N LEU A 199 -18.73 6.55 9.28
CA LEU A 199 -18.51 5.59 10.37
C LEU A 199 -18.93 4.19 9.94
N GLY A 200 -20.07 4.06 9.23
CA GLY A 200 -20.51 2.80 8.63
C GLY A 200 -19.46 2.22 7.66
N ILE A 201 -18.87 3.07 6.80
CA ILE A 201 -17.79 2.66 5.90
C ILE A 201 -16.55 2.20 6.71
N LEU A 202 -16.17 2.93 7.76
CA LEU A 202 -15.04 2.57 8.61
C LEU A 202 -15.25 1.22 9.26
N ILE A 203 -16.41 0.99 9.87
CA ILE A 203 -16.77 -0.30 10.50
C ILE A 203 -16.72 -1.43 9.47
N THR A 204 -17.29 -1.22 8.28
CA THR A 204 -17.24 -2.19 7.19
C THR A 204 -15.80 -2.53 6.81
N VAL A 205 -14.94 -1.53 6.65
CA VAL A 205 -13.52 -1.75 6.32
C VAL A 205 -12.79 -2.48 7.45
N ILE A 206 -13.10 -2.20 8.72
CA ILE A 206 -12.53 -2.91 9.87
C ILE A 206 -12.93 -4.38 9.84
N VAL A 207 -14.22 -4.68 9.71
CA VAL A 207 -14.74 -6.07 9.64
C VAL A 207 -14.12 -6.81 8.45
N LEU A 208 -14.12 -6.20 7.28
CA LEU A 208 -13.50 -6.79 6.09
C LEU A 208 -11.99 -7.01 6.28
N SER A 209 -11.29 -6.13 7.02
CA SER A 209 -9.84 -6.27 7.28
C SER A 209 -9.52 -7.43 8.23
N VAL A 210 -10.45 -7.81 9.09
CA VAL A 210 -10.34 -9.01 9.92
C VAL A 210 -10.46 -10.28 9.07
N LEU A 211 -11.37 -10.30 8.09
CA LEU A 211 -11.65 -11.46 7.23
C LEU A 211 -10.67 -11.56 6.06
N PHE A 212 -10.41 -10.46 5.36
CA PHE A 212 -9.60 -10.37 4.15
C PHE A 212 -8.29 -9.62 4.40
N TYR A 213 -7.25 -10.01 3.68
CA TYR A 213 -5.98 -9.30 3.75
C TYR A 213 -6.02 -7.99 2.96
N ARG A 214 -5.96 -6.85 3.65
CA ARG A 214 -5.92 -5.49 3.09
C ARG A 214 -7.05 -5.18 2.09
N PRO A 215 -8.32 -5.36 2.43
CA PRO A 215 -9.44 -5.20 1.50
C PRO A 215 -9.54 -3.78 0.93
N PHE A 216 -9.41 -2.75 1.76
CA PHE A 216 -9.43 -1.37 1.31
C PHE A 216 -8.31 -1.08 0.29
N CYS A 217 -7.08 -1.52 0.57
CA CYS A 217 -5.94 -1.33 -0.34
C CYS A 217 -6.09 -2.11 -1.66
N LYS A 218 -6.80 -3.27 -1.64
CA LYS A 218 -7.06 -4.07 -2.83
C LYS A 218 -8.15 -3.46 -3.71
N TRP A 219 -9.24 -2.97 -3.11
CA TRP A 219 -10.49 -2.73 -3.83
C TRP A 219 -10.88 -1.25 -3.93
N LEU A 220 -10.55 -0.42 -2.93
CA LEU A 220 -11.09 0.93 -2.83
C LEU A 220 -10.04 2.04 -2.89
N CYS A 221 -8.80 1.80 -2.45
CA CYS A 221 -7.80 2.84 -2.25
C CYS A 221 -7.31 3.47 -3.56
N PRO A 222 -7.60 4.76 -3.85
CA PRO A 222 -7.15 5.43 -5.07
C PRO A 222 -5.64 5.67 -5.10
N LEU A 223 -5.00 5.91 -3.95
CA LEU A 223 -3.53 6.00 -3.86
C LEU A 223 -2.88 4.66 -4.26
N GLY A 224 -3.49 3.54 -3.83
CA GLY A 224 -3.07 2.21 -4.24
C GLY A 224 -3.26 1.96 -5.73
N ALA A 225 -4.30 2.52 -6.35
CA ALA A 225 -4.52 2.48 -7.80
C ALA A 225 -3.46 3.30 -8.54
N PHE A 226 -3.19 4.54 -8.10
CA PHE A 226 -2.19 5.41 -8.70
C PHE A 226 -0.80 4.77 -8.73
N TYR A 227 -0.33 4.29 -7.58
CA TYR A 227 0.97 3.59 -7.51
C TYR A 227 0.97 2.25 -8.26
N ALA A 228 -0.19 1.60 -8.43
CA ALA A 228 -0.29 0.37 -9.21
C ALA A 228 -0.01 0.61 -10.71
N LEU A 229 -0.49 1.72 -11.27
CA LEU A 229 -0.20 2.10 -12.66
C LEU A 229 1.31 2.27 -12.88
N LEU A 230 2.00 2.90 -11.92
CA LEU A 230 3.44 3.16 -12.00
C LEU A 230 4.30 1.95 -11.59
N ASN A 231 3.70 0.89 -11.03
CA ASN A 231 4.43 -0.26 -10.49
C ASN A 231 5.27 -1.00 -11.55
N LYS A 232 4.81 -1.01 -12.80
CA LYS A 232 5.51 -1.66 -13.93
C LYS A 232 6.77 -0.90 -14.36
N VAL A 233 6.75 0.44 -14.25
CA VAL A 233 7.85 1.32 -14.68
C VAL A 233 8.75 1.76 -13.53
N SER A 234 8.45 1.35 -12.29
CA SER A 234 9.20 1.79 -11.12
C SER A 234 10.61 1.21 -11.04
N LEU A 235 11.55 2.04 -10.56
CA LEU A 235 12.96 1.69 -10.33
C LEU A 235 13.11 0.55 -9.31
N PHE A 236 12.36 0.62 -8.20
CA PHE A 236 12.37 -0.43 -7.19
C PHE A 236 11.36 -1.51 -7.59
N GLY A 237 11.83 -2.73 -7.81
CA GLY A 237 11.01 -3.84 -8.31
C GLY A 237 11.35 -5.19 -7.68
N MET A 238 10.72 -6.23 -8.19
CA MET A 238 11.02 -7.62 -7.85
C MET A 238 11.85 -8.25 -8.97
N LYS A 239 12.76 -9.16 -8.59
CA LYS A 239 13.54 -9.97 -9.54
C LYS A 239 13.49 -11.43 -9.12
N VAL A 240 13.31 -12.31 -10.09
CA VAL A 240 13.43 -13.76 -9.93
C VAL A 240 14.65 -14.24 -10.70
N ASP A 241 15.56 -14.92 -10.01
CA ASP A 241 16.74 -15.56 -10.61
C ASP A 241 16.32 -16.97 -11.07
N LYS A 242 16.31 -17.17 -12.39
CA LYS A 242 15.87 -18.42 -13.01
C LYS A 242 16.78 -19.61 -12.76
N HIS A 243 18.08 -19.35 -12.67
CA HIS A 243 19.04 -20.41 -12.41
C HIS A 243 18.88 -21.01 -11.01
N LYS A 244 18.33 -20.22 -10.07
CA LYS A 244 18.05 -20.65 -8.70
C LYS A 244 16.59 -21.04 -8.47
N CYS A 245 15.67 -20.69 -9.41
CA CYS A 245 14.27 -21.01 -9.27
C CYS A 245 14.00 -22.45 -9.62
N ILE A 246 13.39 -23.18 -8.67
CA ILE A 246 13.01 -24.59 -8.81
C ILE A 246 11.52 -24.77 -9.06
N SER A 247 10.81 -23.71 -9.42
CA SER A 247 9.36 -23.71 -9.75
C SER A 247 8.43 -24.34 -8.68
N CYS A 248 8.84 -24.40 -7.42
CA CYS A 248 8.09 -25.06 -6.33
C CYS A 248 6.77 -24.36 -5.94
N GLY A 249 6.46 -23.18 -6.48
CA GLY A 249 5.21 -22.45 -6.25
C GLY A 249 5.00 -21.88 -4.83
N LYS A 250 5.93 -22.06 -3.88
CA LYS A 250 5.80 -21.56 -2.50
C LYS A 250 5.62 -20.03 -2.44
N CYS A 251 6.29 -19.28 -3.33
CA CYS A 251 6.17 -17.81 -3.42
C CYS A 251 4.76 -17.35 -3.82
N ALA A 252 4.09 -18.06 -4.73
CA ALA A 252 2.71 -17.77 -5.13
C ALA A 252 1.71 -18.15 -4.02
N LYS A 253 1.91 -19.29 -3.34
CA LYS A 253 1.04 -19.74 -2.23
C LYS A 253 1.08 -18.80 -1.02
N VAL A 254 2.22 -18.22 -0.69
CA VAL A 254 2.38 -17.30 0.45
C VAL A 254 1.91 -15.87 0.14
N CYS A 255 1.66 -15.56 -1.12
CA CYS A 255 1.28 -14.22 -1.55
C CYS A 255 -0.16 -13.89 -1.18
N LYS A 256 -0.36 -13.05 -0.17
CA LYS A 256 -1.69 -12.58 0.25
C LYS A 256 -2.30 -11.54 -0.70
N MET A 257 -1.54 -11.05 -1.70
CA MET A 257 -2.02 -10.16 -2.75
C MET A 257 -2.41 -10.92 -4.04
N ASP A 258 -2.44 -12.25 -3.99
CA ASP A 258 -2.82 -13.14 -5.09
C ASP A 258 -1.99 -12.96 -6.38
N VAL A 259 -0.70 -12.58 -6.22
CA VAL A 259 0.26 -12.38 -7.31
C VAL A 259 1.25 -13.54 -7.37
N ASP A 260 1.47 -14.05 -8.57
CA ASP A 260 2.56 -14.98 -8.84
C ASP A 260 3.79 -14.20 -9.33
N VAL A 261 4.77 -14.03 -8.43
CA VAL A 261 5.99 -13.26 -8.70
C VAL A 261 6.89 -13.95 -9.74
N THR A 262 6.73 -15.24 -9.96
CA THR A 262 7.55 -15.99 -10.94
C THR A 262 7.12 -15.69 -12.37
N LYS A 263 5.81 -15.48 -12.59
CA LYS A 263 5.23 -15.11 -13.87
C LYS A 263 5.30 -13.61 -14.14
N THR A 264 4.91 -12.80 -13.14
CA THR A 264 4.83 -11.34 -13.26
C THR A 264 5.50 -10.67 -12.05
N PRO A 265 6.84 -10.47 -12.06
CA PRO A 265 7.57 -9.90 -10.93
C PRO A 265 7.08 -8.49 -10.53
N ASP A 266 6.81 -7.63 -11.51
CA ASP A 266 6.37 -6.25 -11.30
C ASP A 266 4.86 -6.07 -11.54
N HIS A 267 4.06 -7.07 -11.12
CA HIS A 267 2.60 -7.02 -11.23
C HIS A 267 2.02 -5.77 -10.53
N THR A 268 0.99 -5.17 -11.13
CA THR A 268 0.32 -3.96 -10.60
C THR A 268 -0.16 -4.12 -9.16
N GLU A 269 -0.59 -5.33 -8.75
CA GLU A 269 -1.06 -5.60 -7.39
C GLU A 269 0.06 -5.96 -6.40
N CYS A 270 1.31 -6.10 -6.83
CA CYS A 270 2.41 -6.44 -5.94
C CYS A 270 2.81 -5.25 -5.06
N ILE A 271 2.59 -5.33 -3.75
CA ILE A 271 3.00 -4.33 -2.75
C ILE A 271 4.46 -4.49 -2.29
N ARG A 272 5.21 -5.37 -2.93
CA ARG A 272 6.65 -5.63 -2.65
C ARG A 272 6.95 -5.93 -1.18
N CYS A 273 6.02 -6.61 -0.50
CA CYS A 273 6.12 -6.89 0.94
C CYS A 273 7.22 -7.88 1.35
N GLY A 274 7.88 -8.55 0.40
CA GLY A 274 8.98 -9.48 0.65
C GLY A 274 8.59 -10.84 1.25
N LYS A 275 7.30 -11.17 1.40
CA LYS A 275 6.88 -12.50 1.92
C LYS A 275 7.37 -13.65 1.03
N CYS A 276 7.31 -13.47 -0.29
CA CYS A 276 7.84 -14.42 -1.27
C CYS A 276 9.36 -14.60 -1.17
N ILE A 277 10.11 -13.54 -0.81
CA ILE A 277 11.56 -13.60 -0.59
C ILE A 277 11.89 -14.53 0.57
N ARG A 278 11.16 -14.39 1.69
CA ARG A 278 11.35 -15.23 2.89
C ARG A 278 10.92 -16.68 2.69
N ALA A 279 9.90 -16.91 1.86
CA ALA A 279 9.37 -18.24 1.59
C ALA A 279 10.17 -19.02 0.55
N CYS A 280 11.08 -18.36 -0.17
CA CYS A 280 11.86 -18.99 -1.22
C CYS A 280 13.04 -19.79 -0.64
N PRO A 281 13.06 -21.14 -0.75
CA PRO A 281 14.11 -21.97 -0.18
C PRO A 281 15.47 -21.73 -0.87
N THR A 282 15.44 -21.50 -2.18
CA THR A 282 16.67 -21.28 -2.98
C THR A 282 17.10 -19.82 -3.06
N LYS A 283 16.41 -18.91 -2.35
CA LYS A 283 16.68 -17.46 -2.40
C LYS A 283 16.68 -16.88 -3.83
N ALA A 284 15.89 -17.46 -4.72
CA ALA A 284 15.76 -17.03 -6.10
C ALA A 284 15.03 -15.67 -6.25
N VAL A 285 14.21 -15.29 -5.27
CA VAL A 285 13.42 -14.05 -5.30
C VAL A 285 14.15 -12.95 -4.51
N SER A 286 14.32 -11.79 -5.11
CA SER A 286 14.97 -10.63 -4.48
C SER A 286 14.36 -9.31 -4.94
N PHE A 287 14.65 -8.22 -4.22
CA PHE A 287 14.36 -6.87 -4.70
C PHE A 287 15.36 -6.47 -5.78
N ARG A 288 14.88 -5.68 -6.75
CA ARG A 288 15.64 -5.06 -7.81
C ARG A 288 15.64 -3.54 -7.62
N TYR A 289 16.75 -2.90 -7.92
CA TYR A 289 16.84 -1.46 -8.07
C TYR A 289 17.43 -1.14 -9.46
N GLY A 290 16.78 -0.28 -10.22
CA GLY A 290 17.17 0.10 -11.57
C GLY A 290 16.07 -0.18 -12.61
N PHE A 291 16.14 0.55 -13.74
CA PHE A 291 15.29 0.29 -14.89
C PHE A 291 15.72 -1.01 -15.58
N GLY A 292 14.82 -1.93 -15.72
CA GLY A 292 15.03 -3.17 -16.44
C GLY A 292 13.81 -4.05 -16.23
N LYS A 293 13.21 -4.56 -17.29
CA LYS A 293 12.24 -5.64 -17.18
C LYS A 293 12.97 -6.79 -16.51
N GLY A 294 12.53 -7.20 -15.31
CA GLY A 294 12.88 -8.53 -14.82
C GLY A 294 12.54 -9.45 -15.96
N LYS A 295 13.58 -9.99 -16.66
CA LYS A 295 13.36 -10.73 -17.90
C LYS A 295 12.26 -11.73 -17.67
N GLU A 296 11.17 -11.52 -18.36
CA GLU A 296 10.04 -12.43 -18.53
C GLU A 296 10.60 -13.66 -19.26
N ASN A 297 10.92 -14.69 -18.50
CA ASN A 297 11.26 -15.99 -19.03
C ASN A 297 10.78 -16.98 -18.00
N ASP A 298 9.99 -17.93 -18.40
CA ASP A 298 9.49 -19.02 -17.58
C ASP A 298 10.62 -19.79 -16.89
N CYS A 299 10.40 -20.18 -15.64
CA CYS A 299 11.31 -21.09 -14.95
C CYS A 299 11.31 -22.43 -15.71
N PRO A 300 12.47 -23.02 -16.05
CA PRO A 300 12.52 -24.28 -16.77
C PRO A 300 11.72 -25.37 -16.02
N ALA A 301 10.76 -25.98 -16.70
CA ALA A 301 9.90 -27.03 -16.13
C ALA A 301 10.70 -28.24 -15.66
N GLU A 302 11.79 -28.53 -16.35
CA GLU A 302 12.67 -29.68 -16.14
C GLU A 302 13.36 -29.72 -14.76
N LYS A 303 13.61 -28.56 -14.15
CA LYS A 303 14.16 -28.48 -12.79
C LYS A 303 13.11 -28.58 -11.68
N ALA A 304 11.83 -28.57 -12.03
CA ALA A 304 10.74 -28.62 -11.06
C ALA A 304 10.53 -30.05 -10.51
N GLU A 305 10.74 -31.05 -11.31
CA GLU A 305 10.52 -32.46 -10.92
C GLU A 305 11.60 -32.96 -9.98
N THR A 306 12.89 -32.72 -10.29
CA THR A 306 14.02 -33.10 -9.42
C THR A 306 13.99 -32.40 -8.06
N ALA A 307 13.44 -31.19 -8.00
CA ALA A 307 13.36 -30.44 -6.73
C ALA A 307 12.11 -30.80 -5.91
N LYS A 308 11.03 -31.26 -6.54
CA LYS A 308 9.89 -31.84 -5.83
C LYS A 308 10.29 -33.12 -5.12
N GLN A 309 11.00 -34.00 -5.80
CA GLN A 309 11.52 -35.25 -5.22
C GLN A 309 12.45 -35.00 -4.02
N LYS A 310 13.38 -34.02 -4.11
CA LYS A 310 14.25 -33.66 -2.97
C LYS A 310 13.49 -33.08 -1.77
N ILE A 311 12.41 -32.34 -2.00
CA ILE A 311 11.61 -31.78 -0.91
C ILE A 311 10.70 -32.84 -0.28
N GLU A 312 10.21 -33.80 -1.04
CA GLU A 312 9.45 -34.93 -0.53
C GLU A 312 10.31 -35.85 0.33
N THR A 313 11.53 -36.16 -0.11
CA THR A 313 12.50 -36.94 0.69
C THR A 313 12.92 -36.19 1.98
N GLU A 314 13.11 -34.86 1.97
CA GLU A 314 13.42 -34.10 3.20
C GLU A 314 12.23 -33.99 4.16
N ILE A 315 11.02 -34.15 3.71
CA ILE A 315 9.81 -34.15 4.57
C ILE A 315 9.60 -35.55 5.16
N GLU A 316 9.92 -36.60 4.45
CA GLU A 316 9.85 -37.98 4.96
C GLU A 316 10.91 -38.24 6.02
N THR A 317 12.16 -37.82 5.81
CA THR A 317 13.26 -37.93 6.79
C THR A 317 13.10 -37.07 8.05
N LYS A 318 12.14 -36.14 8.11
CA LYS A 318 11.80 -35.38 9.33
C LYS A 318 10.56 -35.89 10.05
N LYS A 319 9.96 -36.96 9.57
CA LYS A 319 8.82 -37.63 10.19
C LYS A 319 9.20 -38.93 10.91
N GLU A 320 10.41 -39.41 10.68
CA GLU A 320 11.08 -40.41 11.51
C GLU A 320 11.89 -39.71 12.63
#